data_79769d3f7e916a49808dd660bece0bd7
#
_entry.id   79769d3f7e916a49808dd660bece0bd7
#
_cell.length_a   1.000
_cell.length_b   1.000
_cell.length_c   1.000
_cell.angle_alpha   90.00
_cell.angle_beta   90.00
_cell.angle_gamma   90.00
#
_symmetry.space_group_name_H-M   'P 1'
#
loop_
_entity.id
_entity.type
_entity.pdbx_description
1 polymer ?
#
loop_
_entity_poly.entity_id
_entity_poly.type
_entity_poly.pdbx_seq_one_letter_code
_entity_poly.pdbx_strand_id
1 'polypeptide(L)'
;MWVRQRAWESHPAAVKEARALTWAAMADWNLLELTDEAMLCTSELATNAVVHAMMPDQHVDWLWRTFTVRLSFWPKRAVAIEVRDADPRPPVVPGRGVMRPSPAEPERIGGSLRGLRMVEAVSDFVSWGPVATGGKTVWCRFDLEPRGLARPFVMTGNR
;
A
#
# COMPACT_ATOMS: atom_id res chain seq x y z
N MET A 1 10.84 -6.70 -13.12
CA MET A 1 9.84 -6.06 -12.25
C MET A 1 8.55 -5.90 -13.03
N TRP A 2 7.43 -6.29 -12.43
CA TRP A 2 6.08 -6.12 -12.98
C TRP A 2 5.33 -5.10 -12.14
N VAL A 3 4.53 -4.24 -12.76
CA VAL A 3 3.82 -3.17 -12.07
C VAL A 3 2.36 -3.14 -12.51
N ARG A 4 1.46 -2.98 -11.54
CA ARG A 4 0.07 -2.58 -11.75
C ARG A 4 -0.21 -1.33 -10.94
N GLN A 5 -0.84 -0.36 -11.56
CA GLN A 5 -1.13 0.92 -10.91
C GLN A 5 -2.47 1.46 -11.39
N ARG A 6 -3.21 2.05 -10.46
CA ARG A 6 -4.43 2.80 -10.77
C ARG A 6 -4.66 3.90 -9.73
N ALA A 7 -5.26 5.00 -10.19
CA ALA A 7 -5.71 6.10 -9.35
C ALA A 7 -7.24 6.12 -9.27
N TRP A 8 -7.76 6.59 -8.13
CA TRP A 8 -9.19 6.77 -7.89
C TRP A 8 -9.45 8.09 -7.17
N GLU A 9 -10.66 8.62 -7.34
CA GLU A 9 -11.17 9.60 -6.40
C GLU A 9 -11.32 8.99 -5.01
N SER A 10 -11.07 9.79 -3.97
CA SER A 10 -11.08 9.34 -2.58
C SER A 10 -12.52 9.23 -2.07
N HIS A 11 -13.09 8.04 -2.18
CA HIS A 11 -14.38 7.69 -1.59
C HIS A 11 -14.38 6.22 -1.13
N PRO A 12 -15.26 5.83 -0.18
CA PRO A 12 -15.20 4.49 0.40
C PRO A 12 -15.31 3.33 -0.60
N ALA A 13 -16.07 3.49 -1.69
CA ALA A 13 -16.21 2.44 -2.70
C ALA A 13 -14.91 2.19 -3.47
N ALA A 14 -14.02 3.20 -3.59
CA ALA A 14 -12.72 3.05 -4.25
C ALA A 14 -11.80 2.04 -3.54
N VAL A 15 -11.96 1.87 -2.23
CA VAL A 15 -11.22 0.85 -1.47
C VAL A 15 -11.54 -0.56 -1.97
N LYS A 16 -12.82 -0.83 -2.29
CA LYS A 16 -13.25 -2.11 -2.87
C LYS A 16 -12.61 -2.34 -4.24
N GLU A 17 -12.53 -1.30 -5.07
CA GLU A 17 -11.89 -1.39 -6.39
C GLU A 17 -10.37 -1.60 -6.27
N ALA A 18 -9.72 -0.93 -5.32
CA ALA A 18 -8.30 -1.14 -5.04
C ALA A 18 -8.00 -2.58 -4.59
N ARG A 19 -8.86 -3.18 -3.76
CA ARG A 19 -8.79 -4.60 -3.40
C ARG A 19 -8.93 -5.51 -4.62
N ALA A 20 -9.86 -5.22 -5.52
CA ALA A 20 -10.06 -5.99 -6.74
C ALA A 20 -8.82 -5.93 -7.65
N LEU A 21 -8.17 -4.76 -7.77
CA LEU A 21 -6.89 -4.62 -8.48
C LEU A 21 -5.81 -5.51 -7.85
N THR A 22 -5.73 -5.52 -6.51
CA THR A 22 -4.75 -6.33 -5.77
C THR A 22 -5.00 -7.81 -5.99
N TRP A 23 -6.25 -8.26 -5.86
CA TRP A 23 -6.61 -9.65 -6.12
C TRP A 23 -6.20 -10.09 -7.53
N ALA A 24 -6.54 -9.29 -8.55
CA ALA A 24 -6.19 -9.57 -9.93
C ALA A 24 -4.67 -9.64 -10.15
N ALA A 25 -3.91 -8.75 -9.50
CA ALA A 25 -2.46 -8.76 -9.57
C ALA A 25 -1.87 -10.04 -8.96
N MET A 26 -2.35 -10.45 -7.78
CA MET A 26 -1.88 -11.68 -7.12
C MET A 26 -2.20 -12.93 -7.97
N ALA A 27 -3.39 -12.97 -8.59
CA ALA A 27 -3.77 -14.06 -9.49
C ALA A 27 -2.86 -14.12 -10.73
N ASP A 28 -2.64 -12.99 -11.40
CA ASP A 28 -1.78 -12.91 -12.59
C ASP A 28 -0.31 -13.23 -12.32
N TRP A 29 0.15 -12.94 -11.10
CA TRP A 29 1.52 -13.22 -10.67
C TRP A 29 1.69 -14.62 -10.05
N ASN A 30 0.61 -15.42 -10.02
CA ASN A 30 0.58 -16.76 -9.40
C ASN A 30 1.02 -16.74 -7.92
N LEU A 31 0.50 -15.78 -7.18
CA LEU A 31 0.76 -15.53 -5.76
C LEU A 31 -0.55 -15.57 -4.94
N LEU A 32 -1.43 -16.52 -5.25
CA LEU A 32 -2.75 -16.62 -4.61
C LEU A 32 -2.65 -16.81 -3.09
N GLU A 33 -1.59 -17.45 -2.61
CA GLU A 33 -1.33 -17.65 -1.19
C GLU A 33 -1.10 -16.33 -0.43
N LEU A 34 -0.70 -15.26 -1.14
CA LEU A 34 -0.46 -13.94 -0.56
C LEU A 34 -1.70 -13.02 -0.66
N THR A 35 -2.76 -13.47 -1.31
CA THR A 35 -3.89 -12.61 -1.69
C THR A 35 -4.58 -11.96 -0.49
N ASP A 36 -4.87 -12.72 0.56
CA ASP A 36 -5.61 -12.22 1.73
C ASP A 36 -4.81 -11.14 2.48
N GLU A 37 -3.52 -11.38 2.71
CA GLU A 37 -2.62 -10.43 3.35
C GLU A 37 -2.43 -9.17 2.49
N ALA A 38 -2.24 -9.33 1.19
CA ALA A 38 -2.09 -8.22 0.25
C ALA A 38 -3.37 -7.36 0.16
N MET A 39 -4.54 -8.00 0.11
CA MET A 39 -5.83 -7.29 0.10
C MET A 39 -6.11 -6.58 1.42
N LEU A 40 -5.73 -7.17 2.55
CA LEU A 40 -5.80 -6.53 3.85
C LEU A 40 -4.94 -5.26 3.86
N CYS A 41 -3.68 -5.36 3.49
CA CYS A 41 -2.78 -4.20 3.43
C CYS A 41 -3.31 -3.11 2.49
N THR A 42 -3.77 -3.48 1.30
CA THR A 42 -4.37 -2.53 0.35
C THR A 42 -5.58 -1.83 0.98
N SER A 43 -6.46 -2.57 1.67
CA SER A 43 -7.65 -2.01 2.31
C SER A 43 -7.28 -0.98 3.36
N GLU A 44 -6.35 -1.30 4.24
CA GLU A 44 -5.95 -0.43 5.34
C GLU A 44 -5.24 0.84 4.83
N LEU A 45 -4.30 0.69 3.89
CA LEU A 45 -3.58 1.82 3.32
C LEU A 45 -4.50 2.73 2.49
N ALA A 46 -5.39 2.16 1.68
CA ALA A 46 -6.36 2.92 0.88
C ALA A 46 -7.42 3.60 1.77
N THR A 47 -7.89 2.94 2.83
CA THR A 47 -8.82 3.54 3.80
C THR A 47 -8.18 4.75 4.48
N ASN A 48 -6.92 4.66 4.87
CA ASN A 48 -6.19 5.78 5.44
C ASN A 48 -6.11 6.96 4.46
N ALA A 49 -5.81 6.71 3.19
CA ALA A 49 -5.79 7.74 2.16
C ALA A 49 -7.16 8.42 1.99
N VAL A 50 -8.25 7.64 1.95
CA VAL A 50 -9.64 8.15 1.83
C VAL A 50 -10.04 8.98 3.05
N VAL A 51 -9.78 8.49 4.26
CA VAL A 51 -10.14 9.18 5.52
C VAL A 51 -9.40 10.51 5.64
N HIS A 52 -8.12 10.55 5.30
CA HIS A 52 -7.33 11.79 5.36
C HIS A 52 -7.73 12.81 4.29
N ALA A 53 -8.20 12.37 3.11
CA ALA A 53 -8.71 13.25 2.06
C ALA A 53 -10.05 13.92 2.43
N MET A 54 -10.79 13.36 3.40
CA MET A 54 -12.12 13.85 3.82
C MET A 54 -12.06 14.89 4.95
N MET A 55 -10.88 15.33 5.40
CA MET A 55 -10.75 16.32 6.48
C MET A 55 -11.19 17.71 6.02
N PRO A 56 -12.06 18.41 6.80
CA PRO A 56 -12.83 19.56 6.32
C PRO A 56 -12.09 20.88 6.16
N ASP A 57 -10.84 21.00 6.58
CA ASP A 57 -10.15 22.28 6.76
C ASP A 57 -9.38 22.81 5.54
N GLN A 58 -9.54 22.24 4.37
CA GLN A 58 -8.83 22.74 3.21
C GLN A 58 -9.79 23.00 2.04
N HIS A 59 -9.78 24.21 1.50
CA HIS A 59 -10.24 24.52 0.15
C HIS A 59 -9.38 23.72 -0.84
N VAL A 60 -9.75 22.47 -1.04
CA VAL A 60 -8.86 21.50 -1.66
C VAL A 60 -9.28 21.30 -3.09
N ASP A 61 -8.35 21.62 -3.96
CA ASP A 61 -8.35 21.26 -5.38
C ASP A 61 -8.64 19.77 -5.53
N TRP A 62 -9.36 19.37 -6.59
CA TRP A 62 -9.76 17.98 -6.87
C TRP A 62 -8.59 16.98 -6.79
N LEU A 63 -7.34 17.41 -7.06
CA LEU A 63 -6.13 16.61 -6.92
C LEU A 63 -5.92 16.05 -5.50
N TRP A 64 -6.41 16.73 -4.48
CA TRP A 64 -6.34 16.26 -3.10
C TRP A 64 -7.33 15.14 -2.79
N ARG A 65 -8.29 14.95 -3.67
CA ARG A 65 -9.34 13.94 -3.54
C ARG A 65 -9.00 12.64 -4.27
N THR A 66 -7.76 12.45 -4.66
CA THR A 66 -7.33 11.24 -5.36
C THR A 66 -6.27 10.49 -4.56
N PHE A 67 -6.30 9.17 -4.67
CA PHE A 67 -5.20 8.32 -4.23
C PHE A 67 -4.82 7.35 -5.33
N THR A 68 -3.58 6.87 -5.30
CA THR A 68 -3.05 5.90 -6.26
C THR A 68 -2.57 4.67 -5.51
N VAL A 69 -2.95 3.49 -5.97
CA VAL A 69 -2.36 2.22 -5.54
C VAL A 69 -1.41 1.74 -6.63
N ARG A 70 -0.21 1.40 -6.24
CA ARG A 70 0.79 0.76 -7.08
C ARG A 70 1.23 -0.56 -6.45
N LEU A 71 1.15 -1.60 -7.23
CA LEU A 71 1.61 -2.94 -6.89
C LEU A 71 2.84 -3.25 -7.72
N SER A 72 3.92 -3.63 -7.09
CA SER A 72 5.19 -3.97 -7.75
C SER A 72 5.61 -5.38 -7.38
N PHE A 73 5.96 -6.18 -8.37
CA PHE A 73 6.40 -7.56 -8.20
C PHE A 73 7.81 -7.77 -8.78
N TRP A 74 8.69 -8.24 -7.95
CA TRP A 74 10.03 -8.72 -8.32
C TRP A 74 10.02 -10.24 -8.14
N PRO A 75 9.95 -11.03 -9.24
CA PRO A 75 9.94 -12.49 -9.16
C PRO A 75 11.05 -13.04 -8.27
N LYS A 76 10.69 -14.01 -7.46
CA LYS A 76 11.53 -14.66 -6.45
C LYS A 76 11.98 -13.77 -5.28
N ARG A 77 11.74 -12.47 -5.31
CA ARG A 77 12.22 -11.53 -4.29
C ARG A 77 11.10 -10.98 -3.43
N ALA A 78 10.22 -10.17 -3.99
CA ALA A 78 9.26 -9.44 -3.19
C ALA A 78 8.02 -8.98 -3.98
N VAL A 79 6.97 -8.68 -3.25
CA VAL A 79 5.85 -7.85 -3.68
C VAL A 79 5.81 -6.60 -2.80
N ALA A 80 5.60 -5.43 -3.39
CA ALA A 80 5.33 -4.20 -2.66
C ALA A 80 3.95 -3.63 -3.04
N ILE A 81 3.29 -3.06 -2.05
CA ILE A 81 2.04 -2.32 -2.18
C ILE A 81 2.31 -0.90 -1.72
N GLU A 82 2.09 0.07 -2.59
CA GLU A 82 2.31 1.49 -2.33
C GLU A 82 0.98 2.22 -2.51
N VAL A 83 0.60 3.02 -1.53
CA VAL A 83 -0.55 3.92 -1.63
C VAL A 83 -0.05 5.36 -1.49
N ARG A 84 -0.27 6.14 -2.54
CA ARG A 84 0.04 7.55 -2.59
C ARG A 84 -1.24 8.37 -2.44
N ASP A 85 -1.20 9.36 -1.57
CA ASP A 85 -2.24 10.38 -1.41
C ASP A 85 -1.63 11.79 -1.42
N ALA A 86 -2.49 12.80 -1.52
CA ALA A 86 -2.06 14.20 -1.60
C ALA A 86 -1.82 14.86 -0.23
N ASP A 87 -2.17 14.21 0.88
CA ASP A 87 -1.94 14.75 2.21
C ASP A 87 -0.46 14.65 2.61
N PRO A 88 0.28 15.75 2.77
CA PRO A 88 1.70 15.70 3.10
C PRO A 88 1.96 15.35 4.57
N ARG A 89 0.92 15.32 5.40
CA ARG A 89 1.08 15.03 6.83
C ARG A 89 1.51 13.57 7.03
N PRO A 90 2.50 13.33 7.90
CA PRO A 90 2.93 11.97 8.19
C PRO A 90 1.76 11.12 8.72
N PRO A 91 1.77 9.81 8.46
CA PRO A 91 0.80 8.91 9.06
C PRO A 91 0.89 9.01 10.59
N VAL A 92 -0.25 9.23 11.23
CA VAL A 92 -0.34 9.31 12.70
C VAL A 92 -0.70 7.95 13.25
N VAL A 93 -0.03 7.61 14.31
CA VAL A 93 -0.12 6.35 15.00
C VAL A 93 -0.79 6.58 16.35
N PRO A 94 -2.08 6.22 16.59
CA PRO A 94 -2.68 6.31 17.91
C PRO A 94 -1.84 5.57 18.95
N GLY A 95 -1.47 6.31 20.01
CA GLY A 95 -0.69 5.80 21.13
C GLY A 95 0.83 5.83 20.99
N ARG A 96 1.37 6.18 19.79
CA ARG A 96 2.84 6.29 19.57
C ARG A 96 3.29 7.56 18.82
N GLY A 97 2.37 8.41 18.37
CA GLY A 97 2.70 9.66 17.67
C GLY A 97 2.91 9.50 16.17
N VAL A 98 3.71 10.38 15.60
CA VAL A 98 3.93 10.50 14.15
C VAL A 98 4.96 9.47 13.68
N MET A 99 4.66 8.72 12.60
CA MET A 99 5.65 7.88 11.93
C MET A 99 6.79 8.73 11.38
N ARG A 100 8.03 8.35 11.62
CA ARG A 100 9.18 8.98 10.99
C ARG A 100 9.37 8.42 9.58
N PRO A 101 9.70 9.27 8.58
CA PRO A 101 10.04 8.76 7.25
C PRO A 101 11.32 7.93 7.33
N SER A 102 11.33 6.77 6.69
CA SER A 102 12.53 5.93 6.63
C SER A 102 13.15 6.01 5.23
N PRO A 103 14.44 6.36 5.13
CA PRO A 103 15.13 6.40 3.84
C PRO A 103 15.77 5.08 3.43
N ALA A 104 15.32 3.92 3.82
CA ALA A 104 15.75 2.64 3.25
C ALA A 104 16.12 1.49 4.20
N GLU A 105 16.12 1.66 5.51
CA GLU A 105 16.30 0.50 6.41
C GLU A 105 15.26 0.46 7.54
N PRO A 106 14.77 -0.73 7.90
CA PRO A 106 13.66 -0.86 8.83
C PRO A 106 14.16 -0.83 10.27
N GLU A 107 14.21 0.34 10.88
CA GLU A 107 13.97 0.35 12.31
C GLU A 107 12.48 0.04 12.51
N ARG A 108 12.19 -0.95 13.36
CA ARG A 108 10.82 -1.34 13.72
C ARG A 108 10.08 -0.14 14.27
N ILE A 109 9.35 0.55 13.42
CA ILE A 109 8.55 1.70 13.80
C ILE A 109 7.20 1.15 14.25
N GLY A 110 7.06 1.07 15.54
CA GLY A 110 5.81 0.71 16.11
C GLY A 110 4.76 1.77 15.95
N GLY A 111 3.69 1.43 15.41
CA GLY A 111 2.38 1.70 15.65
C GLY A 111 1.55 2.71 15.02
N SER A 112 0.57 2.89 14.88
CA SER A 112 -0.68 2.49 14.38
C SER A 112 -1.79 3.53 14.39
N LEU A 113 -2.54 3.50 13.47
CA LEU A 113 -3.98 3.22 13.48
C LEU A 113 -4.14 1.70 13.59
N ARG A 114 -5.26 1.15 14.08
CA ARG A 114 -5.43 -0.33 14.09
C ARG A 114 -5.01 -0.95 12.77
N GLY A 115 -5.30 -0.27 11.66
CA GLY A 115 -4.96 -0.70 10.32
C GLY A 115 -3.48 -0.80 10.01
N LEU A 116 -2.65 0.18 10.35
CA LEU A 116 -1.20 0.08 10.16
C LEU A 116 -0.56 -1.01 11.02
N ARG A 117 -1.09 -1.28 12.23
CA ARG A 117 -0.66 -2.45 13.01
C ARG A 117 -0.99 -3.77 12.33
N MET A 118 -2.14 -3.85 11.68
CA MET A 118 -2.49 -5.05 10.91
C MET A 118 -1.55 -5.20 9.71
N VAL A 119 -1.23 -4.11 9.02
CA VAL A 119 -0.24 -4.12 7.94
C VAL A 119 1.14 -4.57 8.44
N GLU A 120 1.61 -4.02 9.58
CA GLU A 120 2.87 -4.44 10.21
C GLU A 120 2.87 -5.91 10.64
N ALA A 121 1.72 -6.44 11.08
CA ALA A 121 1.61 -7.82 11.54
C ALA A 121 1.69 -8.85 10.41
N VAL A 122 1.25 -8.50 9.20
CA VAL A 122 1.15 -9.45 8.09
C VAL A 122 2.21 -9.23 7.01
N SER A 123 2.83 -8.04 6.95
CA SER A 123 3.90 -7.73 6.00
C SER A 123 5.29 -7.78 6.65
N ASP A 124 6.31 -7.92 5.85
CA ASP A 124 7.71 -8.00 6.33
C ASP A 124 8.33 -6.61 6.54
N PHE A 125 7.73 -5.58 5.95
CA PHE A 125 8.19 -4.20 6.04
C PHE A 125 7.06 -3.21 5.79
N VAL A 126 7.02 -2.14 6.57
CA VAL A 126 6.11 -0.98 6.38
C VAL A 126 6.88 0.30 6.54
N SER A 127 6.69 1.25 5.64
CA SER A 127 7.26 2.58 5.75
C SER A 127 6.44 3.62 5.00
N TRP A 128 6.88 4.87 5.06
CA TRP A 128 6.29 5.97 4.30
C TRP A 128 7.36 7.01 3.94
N GLY A 129 7.05 7.88 2.99
CA GLY A 129 7.88 9.02 2.65
C GLY A 129 7.08 10.13 1.99
N PRO A 130 7.56 11.38 2.14
CA PRO A 130 6.98 12.50 1.42
C PRO A 130 7.28 12.39 -0.08
N VAL A 131 6.37 12.95 -0.90
CA VAL A 131 6.54 13.02 -2.35
C VAL A 131 6.95 14.43 -2.73
N ALA A 132 7.98 14.58 -3.58
CA ALA A 132 8.54 15.87 -3.97
C ALA A 132 7.51 16.83 -4.60
N THR A 133 6.48 16.29 -5.27
CA THR A 133 5.38 17.05 -5.87
C THR A 133 4.19 17.26 -4.92
N GLY A 134 4.36 16.99 -3.63
CA GLY A 134 3.32 17.07 -2.61
C GLY A 134 2.69 15.71 -2.28
N GLY A 135 2.14 15.62 -1.07
CA GLY A 135 1.56 14.39 -0.54
C GLY A 135 2.58 13.42 0.04
N LYS A 136 2.14 12.20 0.25
CA LYS A 136 2.96 11.09 0.78
C LYS A 136 2.69 9.80 0.04
N THR A 137 3.63 8.86 0.17
CA THR A 137 3.44 7.46 -0.16
C THR A 137 3.64 6.63 1.11
N VAL A 138 2.71 5.74 1.39
CA VAL A 138 2.85 4.70 2.42
C VAL A 138 2.95 3.36 1.70
N TRP A 139 3.87 2.51 2.12
CA TRP A 139 4.06 1.21 1.46
C TRP A 139 4.35 0.09 2.43
N CYS A 140 4.01 -1.11 2.01
CA CYS A 140 4.43 -2.35 2.67
C CYS A 140 5.06 -3.30 1.65
N ARG A 141 5.83 -4.28 2.16
CA ARG A 141 6.54 -5.27 1.35
C ARG A 141 6.37 -6.67 1.94
N PHE A 142 6.27 -7.62 1.06
CA PHE A 142 6.27 -9.06 1.34
C PHE A 142 7.49 -9.70 0.69
N ASP A 143 8.36 -10.28 1.48
CA ASP A 143 9.54 -11.02 1.02
C ASP A 143 9.13 -12.47 0.69
N LEU A 144 9.37 -12.92 -0.54
CA LEU A 144 8.83 -14.18 -1.03
C LEU A 144 9.63 -15.40 -0.59
N GLU A 145 10.94 -15.25 -0.36
CA GLU A 145 11.80 -16.36 0.02
C GLU A 145 11.45 -16.94 1.40
N PRO A 146 11.32 -16.13 2.47
CA PRO A 146 10.93 -16.63 3.79
C PRO A 146 9.53 -17.26 3.81
N ARG A 147 8.68 -16.89 2.85
CA ARG A 147 7.31 -17.39 2.71
C ARG A 147 7.19 -18.66 1.85
N GLY A 148 8.30 -19.15 1.30
CA GLY A 148 8.31 -20.27 0.36
C GLY A 148 7.68 -19.95 -1.00
N LEU A 149 7.51 -18.68 -1.34
CA LEU A 149 6.87 -18.18 -2.56
C LEU A 149 7.88 -17.73 -3.64
N ALA A 150 9.16 -17.91 -3.42
CA ALA A 150 10.23 -17.57 -4.36
C ALA A 150 10.30 -18.54 -5.56
N ARG A 151 9.20 -18.76 -6.24
CA ARG A 151 9.05 -19.69 -7.37
C ARG A 151 9.43 -19.02 -8.70
N PRO A 152 9.86 -19.80 -9.74
CA PRO A 152 9.97 -19.27 -11.08
C PRO A 152 8.63 -18.69 -11.55
N PHE A 153 8.63 -17.44 -12.02
CA PHE A 153 7.46 -16.81 -12.57
C PHE A 153 7.40 -17.09 -14.07
N VAL A 154 6.35 -17.77 -14.50
CA VAL A 154 6.00 -17.94 -15.91
C VAL A 154 4.68 -17.21 -16.11
N MET A 155 4.69 -16.18 -16.99
CA MET A 155 3.43 -15.57 -17.41
C MET A 155 2.58 -16.64 -18.10
N THR A 156 1.48 -17.01 -17.51
CA THR A 156 0.41 -17.68 -18.24
C THR A 156 -0.25 -16.62 -19.11
N GLY A 157 0.31 -16.42 -20.30
CA GLY A 157 -0.25 -15.49 -21.27
C GLY A 157 -1.65 -15.96 -21.66
N ASN A 158 -2.65 -15.21 -21.24
CA ASN A 158 -3.95 -15.32 -21.86
C ASN A 158 -3.84 -14.58 -23.20
N ARG A 159 -3.95 -15.33 -24.28
CA ARG A 159 -4.07 -14.83 -25.66
C ARG A 159 -5.40 -14.12 -25.85
#